data_ba8a1bb5cf512b275ff66f0a86288b7c
#
_entry.id   ba8a1bb5cf512b275ff66f0a86288b7c
#
_cell.length_a   1.000
_cell.length_b   1.000
_cell.length_c   1.000
_cell.angle_alpha   90.00
_cell.angle_beta   90.00
_cell.angle_gamma   90.00
#
_symmetry.space_group_name_H-M   'P 1'
#
loop_
_entity.id
_entity.type
_entity.pdbx_description
1 polymer ?
#
loop_
_entity_poly.entity_id
_entity_poly.type
_entity_poly.pdbx_seq_one_letter_code
_entity_poly.pdbx_strand_id
1 'polypeptide(L)'
;MKIDIARQPLVPAFMTLFALAVAAMCAGIPVSDTSGAVRDALPLLGGQLARFQAAYPVWSKFAAGFMLLFTGMCAGRITIRYNLYTVGTCLPIPLYAIVACGIATGGNYLAGFAASMLLALATKNYCRAFCNGYGFDAIFRASLYLGLMPLVYAPGLPMLLLLPLAVLLFRRTLREVAVATAGLLLPVFTACYVSWGTGAEFTAPLIKLGQSAIEGMPLHLFLDIPLPALVMAGGIVLLDLTALFFFLADIYAAGTKPRFILFYNIGILLSLIHISE
;
A
#
# COMPACT_ATOMS: atom_id res chain seq x y z
N MET A 1 -38.02 4.78 4.58
CA MET A 1 -36.75 5.17 3.91
C MET A 1 -35.83 3.96 4.00
N LYS A 2 -35.61 3.23 2.89
CA LYS A 2 -34.68 2.10 2.87
C LYS A 2 -33.27 2.70 2.84
N ILE A 3 -32.50 2.51 3.92
CA ILE A 3 -31.11 2.90 3.97
C ILE A 3 -30.34 1.93 3.07
N ASP A 4 -29.93 2.39 1.91
CA ASP A 4 -29.10 1.63 1.00
C ASP A 4 -27.64 1.78 1.45
N ILE A 5 -27.13 0.77 2.14
CA ILE A 5 -25.77 0.75 2.68
C ILE A 5 -24.71 0.83 1.55
N ALA A 6 -25.05 0.37 0.36
CA ALA A 6 -24.15 0.43 -0.79
C ALA A 6 -23.99 1.86 -1.35
N ARG A 7 -24.98 2.72 -1.16
CA ARG A 7 -24.93 4.13 -1.60
C ARG A 7 -24.58 5.05 -0.45
N GLN A 8 -23.38 4.95 0.06
CA GLN A 8 -22.89 5.89 1.09
C GLN A 8 -22.58 7.24 0.45
N PRO A 9 -23.16 8.35 0.93
CA PRO A 9 -22.81 9.67 0.45
C PRO A 9 -21.36 10.01 0.84
N LEU A 10 -20.68 10.78 -0.01
CA LEU A 10 -19.27 11.15 0.17
C LEU A 10 -19.01 11.87 1.51
N VAL A 11 -19.93 12.73 1.94
CA VAL A 11 -19.76 13.55 3.14
C VAL A 11 -19.64 12.73 4.42
N PRO A 12 -20.55 11.82 4.77
CA PRO A 12 -20.38 10.96 5.94
C PRO A 12 -19.14 10.07 5.86
N ALA A 13 -18.83 9.53 4.68
CA ALA A 13 -17.63 8.72 4.49
C ALA A 13 -16.34 9.52 4.73
N PHE A 14 -16.30 10.76 4.27
CA PHE A 14 -15.17 11.66 4.53
C PHE A 14 -15.10 12.06 6.00
N MET A 15 -16.22 12.36 6.65
CA MET A 15 -16.24 12.70 8.07
C MET A 15 -15.77 11.56 8.95
N THR A 16 -16.14 10.32 8.65
CA THR A 16 -15.61 9.15 9.38
C THR A 16 -14.10 8.99 9.19
N LEU A 17 -13.59 9.16 7.97
CA LEU A 17 -12.16 9.14 7.68
C LEU A 17 -11.44 10.25 8.45
N PHE A 18 -11.98 11.46 8.44
CA PHE A 18 -11.40 12.61 9.16
C PHE A 18 -11.39 12.38 10.66
N ALA A 19 -12.50 11.93 11.25
CA ALA A 19 -12.58 11.62 12.68
C ALA A 19 -11.56 10.56 13.10
N LEU A 20 -11.41 9.50 12.33
CA LEU A 20 -10.42 8.45 12.60
C LEU A 20 -8.97 8.93 12.42
N ALA A 21 -8.72 9.81 11.44
CA ALA A 21 -7.40 10.43 11.27
C ALA A 21 -7.05 11.32 12.47
N VAL A 22 -7.99 12.13 12.95
CA VAL A 22 -7.81 12.95 14.16
C VAL A 22 -7.60 12.07 15.38
N ALA A 23 -8.38 11.01 15.55
CA ALA A 23 -8.20 10.05 16.63
C ALA A 23 -6.81 9.40 16.60
N ALA A 24 -6.32 9.01 15.40
CA ALA A 24 -4.97 8.46 15.23
C ALA A 24 -3.87 9.49 15.56
N MET A 25 -4.09 10.77 15.24
CA MET A 25 -3.16 11.85 15.61
C MET A 25 -3.14 12.11 17.12
N CYS A 26 -4.29 12.01 17.79
CA CYS A 26 -4.42 12.27 19.22
C CYS A 26 -4.10 11.06 20.08
N ALA A 27 -4.15 9.84 19.54
CA ALA A 27 -3.83 8.62 20.26
C ALA A 27 -2.41 8.67 20.79
N GLY A 28 -2.27 8.46 22.10
CA GLY A 28 -0.97 8.26 22.74
C GLY A 28 -0.41 6.91 22.32
N ILE A 29 0.30 6.89 21.17
CA ILE A 29 0.98 5.67 20.74
C ILE A 29 2.15 5.48 21.69
N PRO A 30 2.22 4.35 22.43
CA PRO A 30 3.41 4.05 23.21
C PRO A 30 4.58 4.06 22.19
N VAL A 31 5.56 4.91 22.46
CA VAL A 31 6.84 4.83 21.76
C VAL A 31 7.43 3.52 22.24
N SER A 32 7.17 2.44 21.51
CA SER A 32 7.89 1.20 21.73
C SER A 32 9.36 1.57 21.50
N ASP A 33 10.16 1.41 22.53
CA ASP A 33 11.62 1.49 22.40
C ASP A 33 12.00 0.47 21.33
N THR A 34 12.02 0.94 20.10
CA THR A 34 12.48 0.14 18.97
C THR A 34 13.95 -0.11 19.28
N SER A 35 14.23 -1.32 19.78
CA SER A 35 15.59 -1.76 20.07
C SER A 35 16.48 -1.43 18.87
N GLY A 36 17.71 -0.99 19.12
CA GLY A 36 18.61 -0.56 18.05
C GLY A 36 18.71 -1.55 16.89
N ALA A 37 18.59 -2.86 17.17
CA ALA A 37 18.59 -3.94 16.18
C ALA A 37 17.48 -3.82 15.14
N VAL A 38 16.26 -3.38 15.51
CA VAL A 38 15.16 -3.21 14.56
C VAL A 38 15.38 -1.97 13.68
N ARG A 39 16.08 -0.97 14.15
CA ARG A 39 16.42 0.23 13.37
C ARG A 39 17.42 -0.07 12.24
N ASP A 40 18.35 -0.97 12.48
CA ASP A 40 19.40 -1.32 11.52
C ASP A 40 18.89 -2.24 10.41
N ALA A 41 17.86 -3.03 10.69
CA ALA A 41 17.16 -3.88 9.73
C ALA A 41 16.22 -3.12 8.77
N LEU A 42 15.94 -1.83 9.01
CA LEU A 42 15.04 -1.06 8.16
C LEU A 42 15.71 -0.64 6.85
N PRO A 43 14.94 -0.65 5.72
CA PRO A 43 15.44 -0.17 4.44
C PRO A 43 15.76 1.33 4.49
N LEU A 44 16.54 1.80 3.53
CA LEU A 44 17.12 3.15 3.47
C LEU A 44 16.16 4.28 3.86
N LEU A 45 15.02 4.39 3.19
CA LEU A 45 14.01 5.42 3.45
C LEU A 45 13.19 5.09 4.70
N GLY A 46 12.90 3.81 4.95
CA GLY A 46 12.21 3.36 6.16
C GLY A 46 13.00 3.69 7.42
N GLY A 47 14.32 3.51 7.40
CA GLY A 47 15.20 3.90 8.51
C GLY A 47 15.20 5.41 8.77
N GLN A 48 15.14 6.24 7.72
CA GLN A 48 15.02 7.70 7.87
C GLN A 48 13.66 8.10 8.44
N LEU A 49 12.56 7.46 7.98
CA LEU A 49 11.23 7.69 8.53
C LEU A 49 11.14 7.30 10.01
N ALA A 50 11.74 6.17 10.40
CA ALA A 50 11.80 5.76 11.80
C ALA A 50 12.61 6.75 12.68
N ARG A 51 13.73 7.27 12.17
CA ARG A 51 14.49 8.32 12.84
C ARG A 51 13.69 9.61 12.99
N PHE A 52 12.98 10.01 11.94
CA PHE A 52 12.10 11.18 11.97
C PHE A 52 10.96 10.98 12.98
N GLN A 53 10.36 9.79 13.03
CA GLN A 53 9.31 9.44 13.98
C GLN A 53 9.81 9.53 15.43
N ALA A 54 11.04 9.08 15.70
CA ALA A 54 11.65 9.15 17.03
C ALA A 54 12.06 10.58 17.43
N ALA A 55 12.62 11.35 16.48
CA ALA A 55 13.08 12.72 16.74
C ALA A 55 11.91 13.71 16.88
N TYR A 56 10.85 13.52 16.11
CA TYR A 56 9.71 14.46 16.02
C TYR A 56 8.37 13.74 16.15
N PRO A 57 7.99 13.21 17.35
CA PRO A 57 6.81 12.38 17.51
C PRO A 57 5.50 13.12 17.16
N VAL A 58 5.39 14.40 17.45
CA VAL A 58 4.20 15.19 17.13
C VAL A 58 4.05 15.36 15.61
N TRP A 59 5.12 15.76 14.92
CA TRP A 59 5.10 15.93 13.47
C TRP A 59 4.89 14.61 12.72
N SER A 60 5.42 13.52 13.25
CA SER A 60 5.21 12.19 12.67
C SER A 60 3.74 11.75 12.73
N LYS A 61 3.03 12.09 13.83
CA LYS A 61 1.59 11.84 13.94
C LYS A 61 0.78 12.66 12.94
N PHE A 62 1.10 13.95 12.78
CA PHE A 62 0.47 14.78 11.75
C PHE A 62 0.72 14.22 10.34
N ALA A 63 1.95 13.82 10.05
CA ALA A 63 2.28 13.20 8.77
C ALA A 63 1.50 11.91 8.53
N ALA A 64 1.38 11.03 9.54
CA ALA A 64 0.61 9.80 9.48
C ALA A 64 -0.88 10.07 9.22
N GLY A 65 -1.48 11.03 9.94
CA GLY A 65 -2.87 11.44 9.73
C GLY A 65 -3.10 12.01 8.33
N PHE A 66 -2.17 12.82 7.82
CA PHE A 66 -2.23 13.32 6.45
C PHE A 66 -2.15 12.18 5.41
N MET A 67 -1.22 11.23 5.59
CA MET A 67 -1.09 10.06 4.72
C MET A 67 -2.36 9.21 4.76
N LEU A 68 -2.95 9.01 5.93
CA LEU A 68 -4.20 8.28 6.10
C LEU A 68 -5.35 8.97 5.33
N LEU A 69 -5.53 10.27 5.49
CA LEU A 69 -6.53 11.05 4.77
C LEU A 69 -6.33 10.96 3.26
N PHE A 70 -5.10 11.17 2.80
CA PHE A 70 -4.77 11.16 1.39
C PHE A 70 -5.01 9.79 0.75
N THR A 71 -4.58 8.72 1.42
CA THR A 71 -4.75 7.34 0.93
C THR A 71 -6.22 6.94 0.89
N GLY A 72 -7.00 7.26 1.93
CA GLY A 72 -8.44 7.01 1.96
C GLY A 72 -9.18 7.72 0.84
N MET A 73 -8.85 8.99 0.58
CA MET A 73 -9.41 9.73 -0.55
C MET A 73 -9.00 9.15 -1.90
N CYS A 74 -7.77 8.66 -2.03
CA CYS A 74 -7.33 7.95 -3.23
C CYS A 74 -8.12 6.67 -3.46
N ALA A 75 -8.34 5.86 -2.42
CA ALA A 75 -9.11 4.62 -2.49
C ALA A 75 -10.57 4.89 -2.92
N GLY A 76 -11.23 5.87 -2.30
CA GLY A 76 -12.59 6.27 -2.69
C GLY A 76 -12.67 6.79 -4.13
N ARG A 77 -11.66 7.54 -4.58
CA ARG A 77 -11.64 8.07 -5.95
C ARG A 77 -11.43 6.98 -6.99
N ILE A 78 -10.67 5.92 -6.68
CA ILE A 78 -10.46 4.78 -7.57
C ILE A 78 -11.80 4.10 -7.85
N THR A 79 -12.56 3.78 -6.81
CA THR A 79 -13.85 3.09 -6.91
C THR A 79 -14.89 3.85 -7.71
N ILE A 80 -15.02 5.16 -7.47
CA ILE A 80 -16.02 6.01 -8.12
C ILE A 80 -15.62 6.28 -9.58
N ARG A 81 -14.37 6.68 -9.82
CA ARG A 81 -13.95 7.14 -11.14
C ARG A 81 -13.86 6.03 -12.19
N TYR A 82 -13.50 4.83 -11.75
CA TYR A 82 -13.30 3.71 -12.67
C TYR A 82 -14.48 2.74 -12.70
N ASN A 83 -15.59 3.08 -12.03
CA ASN A 83 -16.81 2.26 -11.99
C ASN A 83 -16.48 0.79 -11.71
N LEU A 84 -15.67 0.55 -10.65
CA LEU A 84 -15.29 -0.80 -10.25
C LEU A 84 -16.49 -1.64 -9.83
N TYR A 85 -17.50 -0.98 -9.28
CA TYR A 85 -18.77 -1.58 -8.89
C TYR A 85 -19.90 -1.00 -9.71
N THR A 86 -20.97 -1.77 -9.88
CA THR A 86 -22.21 -1.35 -10.57
C THR A 86 -22.88 -0.15 -9.88
N VAL A 87 -22.63 0.00 -8.59
CA VAL A 87 -23.13 1.13 -7.78
C VAL A 87 -21.94 1.97 -7.34
N GLY A 88 -21.98 3.28 -7.65
CA GLY A 88 -20.95 4.22 -7.15
C GLY A 88 -21.04 4.34 -5.63
N THR A 89 -20.04 3.79 -4.93
CA THR A 89 -20.01 3.75 -3.46
C THR A 89 -18.76 4.42 -2.92
N CYS A 90 -18.91 5.17 -1.80
CA CYS A 90 -17.79 5.71 -1.04
C CYS A 90 -17.39 4.80 0.15
N LEU A 91 -17.98 3.62 0.27
CA LEU A 91 -17.71 2.66 1.35
C LEU A 91 -16.21 2.31 1.55
N PRO A 92 -15.37 2.24 0.49
CA PRO A 92 -13.94 1.99 0.68
C PRO A 92 -13.21 3.03 1.54
N ILE A 93 -13.72 4.26 1.63
CA ILE A 93 -13.11 5.31 2.44
C ILE A 93 -13.15 4.98 3.94
N PRO A 94 -14.33 4.75 4.56
CA PRO A 94 -14.39 4.40 5.97
C PRO A 94 -13.78 3.02 6.28
N LEU A 95 -13.92 2.04 5.39
CA LEU A 95 -13.31 0.72 5.56
C LEU A 95 -11.79 0.83 5.62
N TYR A 96 -11.19 1.57 4.68
CA TYR A 96 -9.75 1.82 4.73
C TYR A 96 -9.33 2.50 6.03
N ALA A 97 -10.08 3.50 6.49
CA ALA A 97 -9.75 4.21 7.72
C ALA A 97 -9.77 3.29 8.95
N ILE A 98 -10.74 2.38 9.05
CA ILE A 98 -10.83 1.41 10.14
C ILE A 98 -9.63 0.45 10.12
N VAL A 99 -9.31 -0.11 8.95
CA VAL A 99 -8.17 -1.03 8.80
C VAL A 99 -6.84 -0.30 9.06
N ALA A 100 -6.69 0.92 8.57
CA ALA A 100 -5.49 1.72 8.74
C ALA A 100 -5.23 2.13 10.21
N CYS A 101 -6.26 2.18 11.05
CA CYS A 101 -6.07 2.40 12.49
C CYS A 101 -5.23 1.29 13.14
N GLY A 102 -5.27 0.06 12.61
CA GLY A 102 -4.40 -1.03 13.03
C GLY A 102 -2.91 -0.75 12.77
N ILE A 103 -2.59 -0.10 11.66
CA ILE A 103 -1.20 0.31 11.33
C ILE A 103 -0.69 1.35 12.33
N ALA A 104 -1.57 2.23 12.84
CA ALA A 104 -1.22 3.27 13.79
C ALA A 104 -0.73 2.74 15.15
N THR A 105 -1.00 1.48 15.46
CA THR A 105 -0.56 0.82 16.71
C THR A 105 0.84 0.18 16.58
N GLY A 106 1.39 0.11 15.37
CA GLY A 106 2.70 -0.47 15.10
C GLY A 106 3.86 0.45 15.49
N GLY A 107 5.01 -0.13 15.86
CA GLY A 107 6.21 0.63 16.24
C GLY A 107 6.74 1.54 15.13
N ASN A 108 6.62 1.14 13.86
CA ASN A 108 7.06 1.89 12.68
C ASN A 108 5.86 2.33 11.81
N TYR A 109 4.85 2.91 12.44
CA TYR A 109 3.61 3.29 11.77
C TYR A 109 3.81 4.23 10.56
N LEU A 110 4.79 5.11 10.62
CA LEU A 110 5.03 6.09 9.55
C LEU A 110 5.47 5.39 8.25
N ALA A 111 6.32 4.37 8.34
CA ALA A 111 6.72 3.56 7.19
C ALA A 111 5.54 2.76 6.61
N GLY A 112 4.67 2.19 7.47
CA GLY A 112 3.46 1.51 7.05
C GLY A 112 2.47 2.42 6.31
N PHE A 113 2.22 3.63 6.83
CA PHE A 113 1.37 4.62 6.15
C PHE A 113 1.98 5.10 4.83
N ALA A 114 3.30 5.31 4.77
CA ALA A 114 3.98 5.67 3.54
C ALA A 114 3.89 4.55 2.49
N ALA A 115 4.08 3.30 2.88
CA ALA A 115 3.93 2.15 1.99
C ALA A 115 2.49 2.03 1.47
N SER A 116 1.48 2.16 2.32
CA SER A 116 0.06 2.13 1.92
C SER A 116 -0.28 3.26 0.95
N MET A 117 0.26 4.45 1.17
CA MET A 117 0.10 5.60 0.27
C MET A 117 0.74 5.34 -1.10
N LEU A 118 1.96 4.80 -1.14
CA LEU A 118 2.64 4.45 -2.39
C LEU A 118 1.86 3.39 -3.18
N LEU A 119 1.34 2.36 -2.50
CA LEU A 119 0.52 1.33 -3.11
C LEU A 119 -0.79 1.89 -3.68
N ALA A 120 -1.47 2.76 -2.94
CA ALA A 120 -2.69 3.43 -3.41
C ALA A 120 -2.42 4.32 -4.63
N LEU A 121 -1.29 5.04 -4.65
CA LEU A 121 -0.88 5.85 -5.80
C LEU A 121 -0.52 4.99 -7.01
N ALA A 122 0.19 3.87 -6.81
CA ALA A 122 0.49 2.91 -7.86
C ALA A 122 -0.81 2.36 -8.47
N THR A 123 -1.72 1.84 -7.65
CA THR A 123 -3.02 1.30 -8.07
C THR A 123 -3.85 2.33 -8.81
N LYS A 124 -3.94 3.57 -8.30
CA LYS A 124 -4.67 4.66 -8.97
C LYS A 124 -4.13 4.94 -10.38
N ASN A 125 -2.82 4.96 -10.54
CA ASN A 125 -2.21 5.25 -11.83
C ASN A 125 -2.33 4.06 -12.78
N TYR A 126 -2.21 2.82 -12.32
CA TYR A 126 -2.52 1.63 -13.13
C TYR A 126 -3.96 1.63 -13.59
N CYS A 127 -4.93 1.87 -12.70
CA CYS A 127 -6.35 1.96 -13.10
C CYS A 127 -6.56 3.03 -14.16
N ARG A 128 -5.88 4.18 -14.06
CA ARG A 128 -5.91 5.23 -15.09
C ARG A 128 -5.34 4.75 -16.42
N ALA A 129 -4.23 4.03 -16.40
CA ALA A 129 -3.60 3.49 -17.61
C ALA A 129 -4.48 2.44 -18.28
N PHE A 130 -5.23 1.65 -17.52
CA PHE A 130 -6.09 0.61 -18.05
C PHE A 130 -7.36 1.13 -18.74
N CYS A 131 -7.86 2.28 -18.28
CA CYS A 131 -9.04 2.91 -18.88
C CYS A 131 -8.71 3.71 -20.15
N ASN A 132 -7.48 4.21 -20.28
CA ASN A 132 -7.03 5.00 -21.43
C ASN A 132 -6.16 4.14 -22.37
N GLY A 133 -6.28 4.31 -23.68
CA GLY A 133 -5.56 3.50 -24.67
C GLY A 133 -4.04 3.51 -24.49
N TYR A 134 -3.39 4.68 -24.61
CA TYR A 134 -1.97 4.86 -24.36
C TYR A 134 -1.74 5.66 -23.10
N GLY A 135 -1.09 5.06 -22.12
CA GLY A 135 -0.92 5.67 -20.80
C GLY A 135 0.51 5.63 -20.29
N PHE A 136 1.53 5.91 -21.14
CA PHE A 136 2.95 5.83 -20.76
C PHE A 136 3.28 6.59 -19.47
N ASP A 137 2.78 7.82 -19.32
CA ASP A 137 2.97 8.63 -18.12
C ASP A 137 2.35 7.97 -16.87
N ALA A 138 1.14 7.44 -17.01
CA ALA A 138 0.46 6.78 -15.90
C ALA A 138 1.14 5.47 -15.50
N ILE A 139 1.60 4.68 -16.48
CA ILE A 139 2.34 3.43 -16.24
C ILE A 139 3.68 3.74 -15.57
N PHE A 140 4.43 4.72 -16.09
CA PHE A 140 5.70 5.12 -15.50
C PHE A 140 5.54 5.55 -14.05
N ARG A 141 4.57 6.43 -13.74
CA ARG A 141 4.29 6.87 -12.37
C ARG A 141 3.88 5.73 -11.45
N ALA A 142 3.02 4.83 -11.94
CA ALA A 142 2.60 3.67 -11.16
C ALA A 142 3.78 2.78 -10.79
N SER A 143 4.64 2.47 -11.77
CA SER A 143 5.83 1.66 -11.59
C SER A 143 6.87 2.35 -10.71
N LEU A 144 7.00 3.67 -10.81
CA LEU A 144 7.88 4.46 -9.94
C LEU A 144 7.44 4.36 -8.46
N TYR A 145 6.14 4.50 -8.17
CA TYR A 145 5.64 4.34 -6.81
C TYR A 145 5.82 2.92 -6.29
N LEU A 146 5.62 1.92 -7.15
CA LEU A 146 5.84 0.53 -6.80
C LEU A 146 7.33 0.25 -6.53
N GLY A 147 8.24 0.83 -7.31
CA GLY A 147 9.70 0.72 -7.11
C GLY A 147 10.23 1.45 -5.88
N LEU A 148 9.53 2.52 -5.42
CA LEU A 148 9.84 3.20 -4.18
C LEU A 148 9.43 2.40 -2.93
N MET A 149 8.42 1.55 -3.06
CA MET A 149 7.83 0.83 -1.93
C MET A 149 8.85 -0.02 -1.15
N PRO A 150 9.72 -0.85 -1.77
CA PRO A 150 10.72 -1.64 -1.04
C PRO A 150 11.76 -0.79 -0.32
N LEU A 151 12.06 0.42 -0.81
CA LEU A 151 13.00 1.34 -0.16
C LEU A 151 12.43 1.94 1.14
N VAL A 152 11.09 1.98 1.26
CA VAL A 152 10.39 2.43 2.47
C VAL A 152 10.08 1.27 3.40
N TYR A 153 9.63 0.15 2.83
CA TYR A 153 9.15 -1.01 3.57
C TYR A 153 9.59 -2.30 2.86
N ALA A 154 10.64 -2.95 3.35
CA ALA A 154 11.26 -4.10 2.69
C ALA A 154 10.31 -5.30 2.49
N PRO A 155 9.40 -5.64 3.44
CA PRO A 155 8.41 -6.69 3.21
C PRO A 155 7.48 -6.42 2.01
N GLY A 156 7.48 -5.21 1.47
CA GLY A 156 6.78 -4.86 0.23
C GLY A 156 7.44 -5.36 -1.06
N LEU A 157 8.59 -6.04 -1.02
CA LEU A 157 9.26 -6.60 -2.20
C LEU A 157 8.35 -7.50 -3.05
N PRO A 158 7.56 -8.44 -2.50
CA PRO A 158 6.64 -9.25 -3.30
C PRO A 158 5.63 -8.44 -4.11
N MET A 159 5.30 -7.20 -3.67
CA MET A 159 4.44 -6.30 -4.44
C MET A 159 5.01 -5.92 -5.81
N LEU A 160 6.32 -6.07 -6.03
CA LEU A 160 6.94 -5.87 -7.34
C LEU A 160 6.40 -6.86 -8.38
N LEU A 161 5.92 -8.04 -7.96
CA LEU A 161 5.26 -9.01 -8.83
C LEU A 161 3.94 -8.49 -9.44
N LEU A 162 3.37 -7.44 -8.88
CA LEU A 162 2.20 -6.77 -9.46
C LEU A 162 2.50 -6.17 -10.83
N LEU A 163 3.76 -5.81 -11.11
CA LEU A 163 4.14 -5.28 -12.42
C LEU A 163 3.97 -6.31 -13.54
N PRO A 164 4.62 -7.50 -13.50
CA PRO A 164 4.43 -8.51 -14.52
C PRO A 164 2.98 -8.99 -14.58
N LEU A 165 2.28 -9.09 -13.44
CA LEU A 165 0.86 -9.40 -13.40
C LEU A 165 0.04 -8.37 -14.17
N ALA A 166 0.26 -7.08 -13.94
CA ALA A 166 -0.42 -6.01 -14.67
C ALA A 166 -0.15 -6.08 -16.18
N VAL A 167 1.10 -6.32 -16.58
CA VAL A 167 1.49 -6.44 -17.99
C VAL A 167 0.77 -7.61 -18.66
N LEU A 168 0.72 -8.78 -18.01
CA LEU A 168 0.04 -9.97 -18.53
C LEU A 168 -1.47 -9.77 -18.64
N LEU A 169 -2.11 -9.27 -17.59
CA LEU A 169 -3.57 -9.07 -17.56
C LEU A 169 -4.04 -8.07 -18.62
N PHE A 170 -3.28 -7.02 -18.84
CA PHE A 170 -3.70 -5.92 -19.73
C PHE A 170 -3.10 -6.01 -21.12
N ARG A 171 -2.38 -7.09 -21.45
CA ARG A 171 -1.78 -7.35 -22.77
C ARG A 171 -1.09 -6.11 -23.35
N ARG A 172 -0.20 -5.49 -22.56
CA ARG A 172 0.45 -4.24 -22.91
C ARG A 172 1.55 -4.43 -23.96
N THR A 173 1.80 -3.37 -24.72
CA THR A 173 2.85 -3.35 -25.73
C THR A 173 4.24 -3.41 -25.10
N LEU A 174 5.24 -3.93 -25.84
CA LEU A 174 6.63 -3.99 -25.38
C LEU A 174 7.18 -2.61 -24.96
N ARG A 175 6.71 -1.54 -25.61
CA ARG A 175 7.10 -0.16 -25.25
C ARG A 175 6.61 0.23 -23.87
N GLU A 176 5.37 -0.14 -23.52
CA GLU A 176 4.81 0.13 -22.19
C GLU A 176 5.51 -0.71 -21.12
N VAL A 177 5.90 -1.94 -21.44
CA VAL A 177 6.71 -2.79 -20.55
C VAL A 177 8.07 -2.17 -20.26
N ALA A 178 8.76 -1.67 -21.29
CA ALA A 178 10.04 -0.99 -21.13
C ALA A 178 9.92 0.26 -20.22
N VAL A 179 8.88 1.07 -20.44
CA VAL A 179 8.59 2.25 -19.59
C VAL A 179 8.27 1.84 -18.14
N ALA A 180 7.50 0.77 -17.95
CA ALA A 180 7.19 0.26 -16.63
C ALA A 180 8.44 -0.23 -15.89
N THR A 181 9.29 -0.98 -16.57
CA THR A 181 10.56 -1.49 -16.01
C THR A 181 11.51 -0.34 -15.66
N ALA A 182 11.63 0.66 -16.54
CA ALA A 182 12.41 1.86 -16.26
C ALA A 182 11.89 2.61 -15.03
N GLY A 183 10.56 2.78 -14.90
CA GLY A 183 9.94 3.41 -13.73
C GLY A 183 10.19 2.64 -12.43
N LEU A 184 10.18 1.31 -12.48
CA LEU A 184 10.42 0.45 -11.32
C LEU A 184 11.89 0.48 -10.85
N LEU A 185 12.83 0.48 -11.80
CA LEU A 185 14.26 0.45 -11.48
C LEU A 185 14.79 1.82 -11.08
N LEU A 186 14.18 2.90 -11.56
CA LEU A 186 14.66 4.26 -11.34
C LEU A 186 14.90 4.62 -9.86
N PRO A 187 14.00 4.31 -8.90
CA PRO A 187 14.23 4.64 -7.49
C PRO A 187 15.44 3.93 -6.90
N VAL A 188 15.64 2.68 -7.27
CA VAL A 188 16.77 1.88 -6.80
C VAL A 188 18.08 2.43 -7.36
N PHE A 189 18.12 2.72 -8.67
CA PHE A 189 19.29 3.36 -9.29
C PHE A 189 19.58 4.73 -8.68
N THR A 190 18.56 5.53 -8.40
CA THR A 190 18.73 6.83 -7.75
C THR A 190 19.34 6.66 -6.35
N ALA A 191 18.88 5.69 -5.57
CA ALA A 191 19.42 5.39 -4.26
C ALA A 191 20.90 4.96 -4.34
N CYS A 192 21.26 4.10 -5.31
CA CYS A 192 22.64 3.69 -5.56
C CYS A 192 23.52 4.86 -5.99
N TYR A 193 23.02 5.72 -6.86
CA TYR A 193 23.75 6.91 -7.31
C TYR A 193 24.01 7.91 -6.18
N VAL A 194 23.00 8.15 -5.35
CA VAL A 194 23.15 9.02 -4.16
C VAL A 194 24.16 8.43 -3.18
N SER A 195 24.10 7.11 -2.93
CA SER A 195 25.06 6.41 -2.08
C SER A 195 26.49 6.59 -2.58
N TRP A 196 26.72 6.40 -3.87
CA TRP A 196 28.01 6.60 -4.51
C TRP A 196 28.49 8.06 -4.40
N GLY A 197 27.58 9.02 -4.66
CA GLY A 197 27.88 10.46 -4.55
C GLY A 197 28.22 10.92 -3.14
N THR A 198 27.78 10.19 -2.10
CA THR A 198 28.14 10.44 -0.69
C THR A 198 29.42 9.71 -0.24
N GLY A 199 30.11 9.04 -1.17
CA GLY A 199 31.37 8.33 -0.89
C GLY A 199 31.22 6.89 -0.39
N ALA A 200 30.00 6.33 -0.41
CA ALA A 200 29.74 4.93 -0.12
C ALA A 200 29.80 4.06 -1.39
N GLU A 201 29.81 2.75 -1.22
CA GLU A 201 29.76 1.83 -2.39
C GLU A 201 28.44 1.95 -3.13
N PHE A 202 28.50 1.88 -4.48
CA PHE A 202 27.33 1.94 -5.35
C PHE A 202 26.31 0.82 -5.03
N THR A 203 26.79 -0.36 -4.67
CA THR A 203 25.99 -1.55 -4.38
C THR A 203 25.42 -1.58 -2.96
N ALA A 204 25.91 -0.73 -2.06
CA ALA A 204 25.49 -0.73 -0.66
C ALA A 204 23.97 -0.65 -0.44
N PRO A 205 23.18 0.17 -1.19
CA PRO A 205 21.74 0.18 -1.06
C PRO A 205 21.05 -1.12 -1.46
N LEU A 206 21.57 -1.81 -2.49
CA LEU A 206 21.03 -3.10 -2.94
C LEU A 206 21.27 -4.20 -1.91
N ILE A 207 22.49 -4.24 -1.35
CA ILE A 207 22.86 -5.22 -0.31
C ILE A 207 21.99 -4.98 0.92
N LYS A 208 21.85 -3.72 1.35
CA LYS A 208 20.99 -3.37 2.48
C LYS A 208 19.52 -3.71 2.23
N LEU A 209 19.02 -3.48 1.03
CA LEU A 209 17.65 -3.86 0.66
C LEU A 209 17.45 -5.37 0.73
N GLY A 210 18.40 -6.15 0.21
CA GLY A 210 18.37 -7.62 0.26
C GLY A 210 18.42 -8.15 1.71
N GLN A 211 19.30 -7.60 2.54
CA GLN A 211 19.38 -7.95 3.96
C GLN A 211 18.08 -7.61 4.69
N SER A 212 17.56 -6.39 4.51
CA SER A 212 16.29 -5.97 5.12
C SER A 212 15.10 -6.83 4.67
N ALA A 213 15.14 -7.36 3.46
CA ALA A 213 14.09 -8.24 2.96
C ALA A 213 14.15 -9.64 3.60
N ILE A 214 15.34 -10.15 3.84
CA ILE A 214 15.55 -11.47 4.49
C ILE A 214 15.24 -11.36 5.98
N GLU A 215 15.78 -10.35 6.66
CA GLU A 215 15.57 -10.12 8.09
C GLU A 215 14.15 -9.65 8.42
N GLY A 216 13.50 -8.95 7.51
CA GLY A 216 12.11 -8.49 7.62
C GLY A 216 11.06 -9.52 7.25
N MET A 217 11.46 -10.74 6.86
CA MET A 217 10.53 -11.86 6.71
C MET A 217 10.28 -12.48 8.10
N PRO A 218 9.17 -12.17 8.77
CA PRO A 218 9.00 -12.59 10.14
C PRO A 218 8.20 -13.88 10.22
N LEU A 219 8.84 -15.00 10.02
CA LEU A 219 8.32 -16.28 10.53
C LEU A 219 8.08 -16.21 12.07
N HIS A 220 8.79 -15.31 12.75
CA HIS A 220 8.65 -15.06 14.19
C HIS A 220 7.54 -14.09 14.56
N LEU A 221 7.01 -13.30 13.62
CA LEU A 221 6.01 -12.26 13.92
C LEU A 221 4.69 -12.86 14.41
N PHE A 222 4.32 -14.03 13.92
CA PHE A 222 3.09 -14.70 14.36
C PHE A 222 3.12 -15.20 15.81
N LEU A 223 4.30 -15.44 16.37
CA LEU A 223 4.45 -15.89 17.76
C LEU A 223 4.35 -14.72 18.76
N ASP A 224 4.70 -13.50 18.32
CA ASP A 224 4.76 -12.31 19.17
C ASP A 224 3.57 -11.36 18.97
N ILE A 225 2.63 -11.68 18.06
CA ILE A 225 1.44 -10.86 17.84
C ILE A 225 0.47 -11.03 19.02
N PRO A 226 0.02 -9.93 19.65
CA PRO A 226 -0.99 -10.01 20.69
C PRO A 226 -2.30 -10.59 20.14
N LEU A 227 -2.92 -11.48 20.92
CA LEU A 227 -4.15 -12.20 20.52
C LEU A 227 -5.23 -11.30 19.88
N PRO A 228 -5.50 -10.08 20.37
CA PRO A 228 -6.49 -9.19 19.72
C PRO A 228 -6.11 -8.80 18.30
N ALA A 229 -4.83 -8.58 18.02
CA ALA A 229 -4.35 -8.23 16.67
C ALA A 229 -4.46 -9.44 15.73
N LEU A 230 -4.17 -10.64 16.21
CA LEU A 230 -4.34 -11.88 15.46
C LEU A 230 -5.83 -12.14 15.11
N VAL A 231 -6.74 -11.90 16.05
CA VAL A 231 -8.19 -12.02 15.81
C VAL A 231 -8.66 -11.00 14.79
N MET A 232 -8.19 -9.77 14.88
CA MET A 232 -8.52 -8.74 13.89
C MET A 232 -7.95 -9.09 12.49
N ALA A 233 -6.71 -9.52 12.41
CA ALA A 233 -6.10 -9.94 11.13
C ALA A 233 -6.86 -11.13 10.52
N GLY A 234 -7.17 -12.14 11.33
CA GLY A 234 -7.99 -13.28 10.90
C GLY A 234 -9.39 -12.87 10.44
N GLY A 235 -10.02 -11.92 11.11
CA GLY A 235 -11.30 -11.34 10.70
C GLY A 235 -11.23 -10.63 9.36
N ILE A 236 -10.17 -9.86 9.11
CA ILE A 236 -9.94 -9.18 7.83
C ILE A 236 -9.72 -10.20 6.72
N VAL A 237 -8.87 -11.20 6.92
CA VAL A 237 -8.64 -12.28 5.94
C VAL A 237 -9.94 -13.02 5.62
N LEU A 238 -10.75 -13.32 6.61
CA LEU A 238 -12.04 -13.99 6.42
C LEU A 238 -13.02 -13.11 5.62
N LEU A 239 -13.07 -11.82 5.89
CA LEU A 239 -13.85 -10.86 5.11
C LEU A 239 -13.36 -10.77 3.66
N ASP A 240 -12.06 -10.75 3.45
CA ASP A 240 -11.46 -10.71 2.11
C ASP A 240 -11.75 -11.99 1.33
N LEU A 241 -11.66 -13.16 1.97
CA LEU A 241 -12.03 -14.44 1.35
C LEU A 241 -13.51 -14.51 1.01
N THR A 242 -14.39 -14.05 1.88
CA THR A 242 -15.83 -13.99 1.60
C THR A 242 -16.14 -13.01 0.48
N ALA A 243 -15.51 -11.84 0.46
CA ALA A 243 -15.64 -10.87 -0.61
C ALA A 243 -15.13 -11.44 -1.94
N LEU A 244 -14.00 -12.15 -1.92
CA LEU A 244 -13.44 -12.84 -3.08
C LEU A 244 -14.40 -13.91 -3.61
N PHE A 245 -15.02 -14.70 -2.74
CA PHE A 245 -15.98 -15.72 -3.12
C PHE A 245 -17.21 -15.11 -3.83
N PHE A 246 -17.83 -14.10 -3.25
CA PHE A 246 -18.94 -13.39 -3.89
C PHE A 246 -18.54 -12.75 -5.21
N PHE A 247 -17.35 -12.18 -5.25
CA PHE A 247 -16.80 -11.58 -6.45
C PHE A 247 -16.59 -12.61 -7.57
N LEU A 248 -16.02 -13.79 -7.25
CA LEU A 248 -15.84 -14.85 -8.24
C LEU A 248 -17.17 -15.38 -8.76
N ALA A 249 -18.23 -15.39 -7.92
CA ALA A 249 -19.58 -15.76 -8.35
C ALA A 249 -20.14 -14.74 -9.36
N ASP A 250 -19.89 -13.44 -9.17
CA ASP A 250 -20.41 -12.36 -10.03
C ASP A 250 -19.48 -12.00 -11.20
N ILE A 251 -18.32 -12.62 -11.32
CA ILE A 251 -17.29 -12.26 -12.30
C ILE A 251 -17.79 -12.37 -13.75
N TYR A 252 -18.73 -13.27 -14.00
CA TYR A 252 -19.32 -13.47 -15.33
C TYR A 252 -20.32 -12.37 -15.71
N ALA A 253 -20.92 -11.70 -14.75
CA ALA A 253 -21.81 -10.58 -14.97
C ALA A 253 -21.07 -9.26 -15.25
N ALA A 254 -19.82 -9.13 -14.81
CA ALA A 254 -19.02 -7.94 -15.02
C ALA A 254 -18.44 -7.87 -16.45
N GLY A 255 -18.37 -6.68 -17.02
CA GLY A 255 -17.69 -6.45 -18.30
C GLY A 255 -16.19 -6.78 -18.25
N THR A 256 -15.54 -6.90 -19.41
CA THR A 256 -14.14 -7.32 -19.51
C THR A 256 -13.16 -6.40 -18.75
N LYS A 257 -13.32 -5.06 -18.83
CA LYS A 257 -12.42 -4.09 -18.16
C LYS A 257 -12.48 -4.16 -16.62
N PRO A 258 -13.66 -4.16 -15.98
CA PRO A 258 -13.76 -4.35 -14.54
C PRO A 258 -13.13 -5.67 -14.06
N ARG A 259 -13.28 -6.76 -14.82
CA ARG A 259 -12.67 -8.07 -14.49
C ARG A 259 -11.18 -7.97 -14.32
N PHE A 260 -10.46 -7.31 -15.25
CA PHE A 260 -9.00 -7.19 -15.17
C PHE A 260 -8.54 -6.36 -13.98
N ILE A 261 -9.23 -5.27 -13.67
CA ILE A 261 -8.91 -4.44 -12.50
C ILE A 261 -9.11 -5.25 -11.21
N LEU A 262 -10.14 -6.08 -11.18
CA LEU A 262 -10.44 -6.94 -10.04
C LEU A 262 -9.41 -8.07 -9.88
N PHE A 263 -8.96 -8.70 -10.96
CA PHE A 263 -7.84 -9.65 -10.92
C PHE A 263 -6.55 -8.99 -10.43
N TYR A 264 -6.31 -7.74 -10.80
CA TYR A 264 -5.18 -6.97 -10.26
C TYR A 264 -5.31 -6.75 -8.76
N ASN A 265 -6.50 -6.39 -8.27
CA ASN A 265 -6.76 -6.24 -6.83
C ASN A 265 -6.63 -7.56 -6.06
N ILE A 266 -7.06 -8.69 -6.64
CA ILE A 266 -6.83 -10.02 -6.08
C ILE A 266 -5.32 -10.31 -6.01
N GLY A 267 -4.55 -9.95 -7.04
CA GLY A 267 -3.09 -10.07 -7.02
C GLY A 267 -2.46 -9.26 -5.88
N ILE A 268 -2.98 -8.05 -5.60
CA ILE A 268 -2.56 -7.24 -4.44
C ILE A 268 -2.85 -7.98 -3.14
N LEU A 269 -4.07 -8.50 -2.97
CA LEU A 269 -4.49 -9.25 -1.79
C LEU A 269 -3.60 -10.48 -1.54
N LEU A 270 -3.40 -11.31 -2.57
CA LEU A 270 -2.53 -12.49 -2.47
C LEU A 270 -1.09 -12.11 -2.14
N SER A 271 -0.58 -11.02 -2.71
CA SER A 271 0.76 -10.50 -2.40
C SER A 271 0.85 -10.01 -0.95
N LEU A 272 -0.20 -9.38 -0.42
CA LEU A 272 -0.28 -8.96 0.99
C LEU A 272 -0.33 -10.14 1.95
N ILE A 273 -1.08 -11.19 1.62
CA ILE A 273 -1.13 -12.43 2.42
C ILE A 273 0.25 -13.07 2.47
N HIS A 274 0.96 -13.13 1.35
CA HIS A 274 2.32 -13.69 1.29
C HIS A 274 3.36 -12.85 2.06
N ILE A 275 3.12 -11.57 2.25
CA ILE A 275 3.94 -10.69 3.10
C ILE A 275 3.67 -10.92 4.59
N SER A 276 2.47 -11.37 4.93
CA SER A 276 2.08 -11.64 6.32
C SER A 276 2.55 -13.01 6.81
N GLU A 277 2.94 -13.91 5.93
CA GLU A 277 3.59 -15.20 6.26
C GLU A 277 5.12 -15.03 6.36
#